data_2ab8b1347f87883399a1cc55a6a1d226
#
_entry.id   2ab8b1347f87883399a1cc55a6a1d226
#
_cell.length_a   1.000
_cell.length_b   1.000
_cell.length_c   1.000
_cell.angle_alpha   90.00
_cell.angle_beta   90.00
_cell.angle_gamma   90.00
#
_symmetry.space_group_name_H-M   'P 1'
#
loop_
_entity.id
_entity.type
_entity.pdbx_description
1 polymer ?
#
loop_
_entity_poly.entity_id
_entity_poly.type
_entity_poly.pdbx_seq_one_letter_code
_entity_poly.pdbx_strand_id
1 'polypeptide(L)'
;MGSKQQRNICHLAVVYFLLSSTSPAADGQIRLTGSGSTPCSGRVEVYYNNIWGTVCDDDWDLNDAEVVCRQLGCGTALNATQSARFGEGTGKIWLDDVACSGSERSVTLCQHYGFGTHNCGHGEDAGVVCSGVRLAGSTLCSGRVEIYHNNTWGTVCDYDWDLNDAEVVCRELGCGTALTATQSAHFGEGTGQIWLDDVACSGSERSLTLCQHRGFGTHNCGHGEDAGVVCSALLPKPSISMNPAAKVTWGQNAAITCSVSTQTQQILSPAFILKKASSSVGKTQTSSTNSATFNMPEVNFDNEGSYQCQYKITVAGQDFTSSSDSVSLSVTVPLQQPSISLTSNRGLVWGPEGAQITRGFSFVFTCSTSSHYPGGVFHLIFSGSNLTNTEPAVNQSASFSFLVAEYEQQGNYSCVYEVTLSSRTFTSTQTAPISVVIKTWSEPLSIPPLSRATKKGKVGVLEKEGTSGDPGRNG
;
A
#
# COMPACT_ATOMS: atom_id res chain seq x y z
N MET A 1 30.76 -49.24 53.24
CA MET A 1 31.17 -49.10 51.84
C MET A 1 30.24 -48.08 51.22
N GLY A 2 30.60 -46.81 51.18
CA GLY A 2 29.80 -45.72 50.71
C GLY A 2 30.69 -44.79 49.92
N SER A 3 30.46 -44.75 48.61
CA SER A 3 31.17 -43.89 47.68
C SER A 3 30.55 -42.47 47.69
N LYS A 4 31.35 -41.52 48.13
CA LYS A 4 31.01 -40.09 48.06
C LYS A 4 31.27 -39.60 46.65
N GLN A 5 30.22 -39.21 45.94
CA GLN A 5 30.27 -38.53 44.66
C GLN A 5 30.40 -36.99 44.87
N GLN A 6 31.56 -36.48 44.57
CA GLN A 6 31.93 -35.07 44.70
C GLN A 6 31.36 -34.28 43.51
N ARG A 7 30.41 -33.40 43.78
CA ARG A 7 29.89 -32.48 42.78
C ARG A 7 30.84 -31.29 42.63
N ASN A 8 31.51 -31.20 41.50
CA ASN A 8 32.25 -30.00 41.08
C ASN A 8 31.25 -28.93 40.63
N ILE A 9 31.16 -27.86 41.39
CA ILE A 9 30.45 -26.64 40.98
C ILE A 9 31.45 -25.78 40.23
N CYS A 10 31.32 -25.75 38.92
CA CYS A 10 32.00 -24.77 38.09
C CYS A 10 31.29 -23.41 38.25
N HIS A 11 31.93 -22.48 38.94
CA HIS A 11 31.55 -21.08 38.92
C HIS A 11 31.93 -20.48 37.54
N LEU A 12 30.98 -20.39 36.64
CA LEU A 12 31.07 -19.54 35.45
C LEU A 12 30.89 -18.09 35.91
N ALA A 13 32.00 -17.37 36.02
CA ALA A 13 31.99 -15.94 36.14
C ALA A 13 31.52 -15.37 34.77
N VAL A 14 30.27 -14.96 34.69
CA VAL A 14 29.74 -14.21 33.58
C VAL A 14 30.29 -12.79 33.69
N VAL A 15 31.36 -12.52 32.99
CA VAL A 15 31.87 -11.17 32.78
C VAL A 15 30.89 -10.48 31.79
N TYR A 16 30.00 -9.65 32.32
CA TYR A 16 29.22 -8.73 31.52
C TYR A 16 30.17 -7.67 30.93
N PHE A 17 30.64 -7.90 29.73
CA PHE A 17 31.14 -6.83 28.87
C PHE A 17 29.94 -5.97 28.51
N LEU A 18 29.78 -4.82 29.16
CA LEU A 18 29.01 -3.71 28.65
C LEU A 18 29.74 -3.18 27.41
N LEU A 19 29.52 -3.84 26.28
CA LEU A 19 29.76 -3.27 24.99
C LEU A 19 28.73 -2.15 24.84
N SER A 20 29.12 -0.92 25.13
CA SER A 20 28.44 0.25 24.59
C SER A 20 28.53 0.10 23.08
N SER A 21 27.48 -0.45 22.47
CA SER A 21 27.33 -0.47 21.02
C SER A 21 27.10 0.97 20.57
N THR A 22 28.18 1.73 20.39
CA THR A 22 28.12 2.90 19.53
C THR A 22 27.90 2.33 18.13
N SER A 23 26.66 2.34 17.69
CA SER A 23 26.37 2.12 16.25
C SER A 23 27.23 3.10 15.48
N PRO A 24 27.92 2.67 14.39
CA PRO A 24 28.68 3.59 13.58
C PRO A 24 27.71 4.70 13.11
N ALA A 25 28.17 5.94 13.16
CA ALA A 25 27.39 7.07 12.69
C ALA A 25 27.04 6.84 11.21
N ALA A 26 25.77 7.07 10.85
CA ALA A 26 25.34 6.97 9.45
C ALA A 26 25.57 8.29 8.75
N ASP A 27 25.84 8.26 7.44
CA ASP A 27 25.96 9.48 6.63
C ASP A 27 24.71 10.35 6.79
N GLY A 28 24.92 11.67 6.94
CA GLY A 28 23.85 12.62 7.19
C GLY A 28 23.51 12.85 8.66
N GLN A 29 24.17 12.19 9.61
CA GLN A 29 24.08 12.59 11.02
C GLN A 29 24.69 13.96 11.21
N ILE A 30 24.10 14.73 12.15
CA ILE A 30 24.60 16.04 12.54
C ILE A 30 24.85 16.10 14.04
N ARG A 31 25.72 17.01 14.46
CA ARG A 31 25.96 17.34 15.87
C ARG A 31 26.28 18.82 16.01
N LEU A 32 26.10 19.34 17.23
CA LEU A 32 26.53 20.67 17.60
C LEU A 32 27.78 20.60 18.49
N THR A 33 28.78 21.39 18.14
CA THR A 33 30.06 21.40 18.85
C THR A 33 30.59 22.85 18.99
N GLY A 34 31.74 23.00 19.63
CA GLY A 34 32.46 24.27 19.72
C GLY A 34 32.40 24.92 21.10
N SER A 35 33.02 26.11 21.22
CA SER A 35 33.11 26.83 22.46
C SER A 35 31.75 27.36 22.91
N GLY A 36 31.32 27.01 24.13
CA GLY A 36 30.01 27.39 24.63
C GLY A 36 28.84 26.64 23.98
N SER A 37 29.09 25.55 23.24
CA SER A 37 28.02 24.75 22.69
C SER A 37 27.21 24.08 23.79
N THR A 38 25.93 23.82 23.47
CA THR A 38 24.95 23.07 24.25
C THR A 38 24.36 21.98 23.42
N PRO A 39 23.49 21.09 23.92
CA PRO A 39 22.77 20.15 23.08
C PRO A 39 21.96 20.83 21.97
N CYS A 40 21.52 22.07 22.15
CA CYS A 40 20.67 22.81 21.23
C CYS A 40 21.30 24.14 20.72
N SER A 41 22.59 24.33 20.86
CA SER A 41 23.32 25.45 20.24
C SER A 41 24.77 25.07 20.00
N GLY A 42 25.36 25.50 18.86
CA GLY A 42 26.75 25.16 18.57
C GLY A 42 27.06 25.29 17.08
N ARG A 43 28.34 25.08 16.75
CA ARG A 43 28.78 24.93 15.36
C ARG A 43 28.20 23.62 14.77
N VAL A 44 27.66 23.72 13.59
CA VAL A 44 27.08 22.55 12.89
C VAL A 44 28.17 21.69 12.29
N GLU A 45 28.16 20.43 12.64
CA GLU A 45 29.01 19.41 11.98
C GLU A 45 28.15 18.30 11.41
N VAL A 46 28.51 17.84 10.20
CA VAL A 46 27.87 16.79 9.43
C VAL A 46 28.79 15.59 9.34
N TYR A 47 28.25 14.39 9.52
CA TYR A 47 28.97 13.14 9.30
C TYR A 47 28.76 12.66 7.88
N TYR A 48 29.84 12.60 7.12
CA TYR A 48 29.82 12.12 5.74
C TYR A 48 31.12 11.38 5.42
N ASN A 49 31.02 10.29 4.66
CA ASN A 49 32.17 9.46 4.27
C ASN A 49 33.08 9.09 5.46
N ASN A 50 32.46 8.69 6.57
CA ASN A 50 33.11 8.28 7.83
C ASN A 50 33.90 9.39 8.56
N ILE A 51 33.67 10.65 8.24
CA ILE A 51 34.39 11.79 8.83
C ILE A 51 33.38 12.89 9.19
N TRP A 52 33.54 13.48 10.38
CA TRP A 52 32.86 14.71 10.77
C TRP A 52 33.50 15.89 10.07
N GLY A 53 32.71 16.85 9.62
CA GLY A 53 33.18 18.10 9.03
C GLY A 53 32.14 19.18 9.17
N THR A 54 32.56 20.43 9.00
CA THR A 54 31.75 21.64 9.24
C THR A 54 30.88 21.98 8.04
N VAL A 55 30.05 22.99 8.21
CA VAL A 55 29.23 23.65 7.20
C VAL A 55 29.72 25.09 7.10
N CYS A 56 29.87 25.59 5.88
CA CYS A 56 30.18 26.99 5.61
C CYS A 56 28.97 27.87 5.91
N ASP A 57 29.23 29.12 6.27
CA ASP A 57 28.16 30.06 6.59
C ASP A 57 27.77 30.98 5.42
N ASP A 58 28.31 30.75 4.22
CA ASP A 58 27.86 31.40 2.99
C ASP A 58 26.40 31.05 2.74
N ASP A 59 25.54 32.05 2.57
CA ASP A 59 24.09 31.95 2.45
C ASP A 59 23.37 31.29 3.64
N TRP A 60 24.08 31.01 4.75
CA TRP A 60 23.50 30.36 5.94
C TRP A 60 22.44 31.23 6.61
N ASP A 61 21.17 30.78 6.58
CA ASP A 61 20.02 31.55 7.08
C ASP A 61 19.19 30.79 8.15
N LEU A 62 18.08 31.42 8.57
CA LEU A 62 17.19 30.82 9.55
C LEU A 62 16.46 29.57 9.05
N ASN A 63 16.26 29.39 7.73
CA ASN A 63 15.63 28.18 7.19
C ASN A 63 16.58 26.98 7.29
N ASP A 64 17.89 27.20 7.08
CA ASP A 64 18.91 26.18 7.24
C ASP A 64 19.04 25.77 8.71
N ALA A 65 19.13 26.78 9.58
CA ALA A 65 19.13 26.57 11.02
C ALA A 65 17.87 25.85 11.51
N GLU A 66 16.70 26.14 10.94
CA GLU A 66 15.43 25.48 11.25
C GLU A 66 15.48 23.97 10.96
N VAL A 67 16.05 23.60 9.81
CA VAL A 67 16.25 22.19 9.45
C VAL A 67 17.17 21.49 10.44
N VAL A 68 18.30 22.13 10.82
CA VAL A 68 19.24 21.60 11.81
C VAL A 68 18.59 21.44 13.19
N CYS A 69 17.91 22.49 13.69
CA CYS A 69 17.26 22.46 15.01
C CYS A 69 16.21 21.33 15.08
N ARG A 70 15.38 21.21 14.05
CA ARG A 70 14.38 20.15 13.96
C ARG A 70 14.99 18.75 13.83
N GLN A 71 16.05 18.59 13.03
CA GLN A 71 16.76 17.31 12.89
C GLN A 71 17.37 16.85 14.22
N LEU A 72 17.77 17.77 15.08
CA LEU A 72 18.31 17.50 16.40
C LEU A 72 17.23 17.34 17.48
N GLY A 73 15.95 17.61 17.16
CA GLY A 73 14.88 17.63 18.15
C GLY A 73 15.02 18.74 19.18
N CYS A 74 15.54 19.89 18.78
CA CYS A 74 15.82 21.06 19.62
C CYS A 74 14.82 22.21 19.43
N GLY A 75 13.64 21.95 18.86
CA GLY A 75 12.64 22.97 18.58
C GLY A 75 12.97 23.80 17.34
N THR A 76 12.58 25.08 17.33
CA THR A 76 12.79 25.99 16.21
C THR A 76 14.14 26.73 16.30
N ALA A 77 14.60 27.25 15.16
CA ALA A 77 15.76 28.10 15.10
C ALA A 77 15.47 29.48 15.69
N LEU A 78 16.25 29.87 16.67
CA LEU A 78 16.27 31.25 17.20
C LEU A 78 17.33 32.12 16.49
N ASN A 79 18.43 31.49 16.07
CA ASN A 79 19.49 32.20 15.37
C ASN A 79 20.29 31.27 14.47
N ALA A 80 20.52 31.65 13.22
CA ALA A 80 21.53 31.12 12.32
C ALA A 80 22.81 31.96 12.56
N THR A 81 23.86 31.34 13.08
CA THR A 81 25.09 32.06 13.44
C THR A 81 26.18 31.87 12.41
N GLN A 82 26.93 32.91 12.15
CA GLN A 82 28.00 32.99 11.16
C GLN A 82 29.34 33.32 11.82
N SER A 83 30.42 33.37 11.00
CA SER A 83 31.77 33.78 11.41
C SER A 83 32.31 32.93 12.57
N ALA A 84 32.15 31.63 12.47
CA ALA A 84 32.62 30.67 13.47
C ALA A 84 32.28 31.06 14.90
N ARG A 85 31.10 31.57 15.18
CA ARG A 85 30.65 32.05 16.50
C ARG A 85 30.96 31.09 17.65
N PHE A 86 30.90 29.80 17.40
CA PHE A 86 31.20 28.76 18.39
C PHE A 86 32.64 28.22 18.29
N GLY A 87 33.54 29.02 17.67
CA GLY A 87 34.91 28.67 17.41
C GLY A 87 35.08 27.87 16.10
N GLU A 88 36.25 28.02 15.50
CA GLU A 88 36.63 27.35 14.26
C GLU A 88 36.68 25.81 14.44
N GLY A 89 36.20 25.09 13.45
CA GLY A 89 36.36 23.66 13.37
C GLY A 89 37.71 23.25 12.86
N THR A 90 37.86 21.97 12.55
CA THR A 90 39.06 21.43 11.98
C THR A 90 38.73 20.32 10.99
N GLY A 91 39.56 20.14 9.95
CA GLY A 91 39.44 19.04 9.01
C GLY A 91 38.64 19.40 7.77
N LYS A 92 37.52 18.73 7.51
CA LYS A 92 36.73 18.94 6.30
C LYS A 92 35.62 19.97 6.52
N ILE A 93 35.38 20.73 5.46
CA ILE A 93 34.12 21.48 5.30
C ILE A 93 33.31 20.67 4.30
N TRP A 94 32.12 20.18 4.70
CA TRP A 94 31.33 19.28 3.90
C TRP A 94 30.26 19.97 3.05
N LEU A 95 29.65 21.01 3.56
CA LEU A 95 28.57 21.72 2.89
C LEU A 95 28.90 23.21 2.77
N ASP A 96 28.50 23.79 1.65
CA ASP A 96 28.66 25.18 1.30
C ASP A 96 27.46 25.66 0.48
N ASP A 97 27.10 26.95 0.57
CA ASP A 97 25.93 27.54 -0.08
C ASP A 97 24.66 26.70 0.16
N VAL A 98 24.44 26.36 1.41
CA VAL A 98 23.25 25.59 1.80
C VAL A 98 22.00 26.46 1.67
N ALA A 99 20.99 25.96 0.95
CA ALA A 99 19.74 26.66 0.71
C ALA A 99 18.55 25.75 1.01
N CYS A 100 18.12 25.73 2.25
CA CYS A 100 16.94 24.98 2.69
C CYS A 100 15.66 25.81 2.55
N SER A 101 14.55 25.13 2.32
CA SER A 101 13.20 25.76 2.41
C SER A 101 12.69 25.86 3.86
N GLY A 102 13.38 25.23 4.81
CA GLY A 102 12.96 25.09 6.20
C GLY A 102 12.10 23.84 6.46
N SER A 103 11.72 23.05 5.44
CA SER A 103 10.83 21.89 5.58
C SER A 103 11.52 20.53 5.40
N GLU A 104 12.77 20.50 5.02
CA GLU A 104 13.54 19.30 4.78
C GLU A 104 13.77 18.51 6.09
N ARG A 105 13.91 17.21 5.97
CA ARG A 105 14.16 16.31 7.12
C ARG A 105 15.60 16.29 7.59
N SER A 106 16.53 16.76 6.76
CA SER A 106 17.95 16.79 7.05
C SER A 106 18.61 17.91 6.24
N VAL A 107 19.57 18.60 6.82
CA VAL A 107 20.38 19.62 6.15
C VAL A 107 21.12 19.09 4.92
N THR A 108 21.44 17.79 4.91
CA THR A 108 22.08 17.13 3.75
C THR A 108 21.13 16.88 2.56
N LEU A 109 19.84 17.15 2.72
CA LEU A 109 18.83 17.09 1.66
C LEU A 109 18.49 18.45 1.08
N CYS A 110 18.99 19.51 1.68
CA CYS A 110 18.88 20.87 1.14
C CYS A 110 19.73 21.01 -0.12
N GLN A 111 19.45 22.02 -0.93
CA GLN A 111 20.32 22.34 -2.06
C GLN A 111 21.67 22.83 -1.56
N HIS A 112 22.77 22.39 -2.15
CA HIS A 112 24.14 22.79 -1.87
C HIS A 112 25.06 22.44 -3.05
N TYR A 113 26.28 22.94 -3.10
CA TYR A 113 27.21 22.70 -4.22
C TYR A 113 27.79 21.27 -4.30
N GLY A 114 27.51 20.44 -3.34
CA GLY A 114 28.05 19.06 -3.27
C GLY A 114 29.04 18.91 -2.12
N PHE A 115 29.11 17.69 -1.58
CA PHE A 115 29.96 17.40 -0.42
C PHE A 115 31.43 17.68 -0.70
N GLY A 116 32.06 18.53 0.14
CA GLY A 116 33.46 18.89 0.07
C GLY A 116 33.82 19.87 -1.07
N THR A 117 32.80 20.45 -1.72
CA THR A 117 32.99 21.54 -2.70
C THR A 117 32.66 22.83 -1.99
N HIS A 118 33.68 23.65 -1.72
CA HIS A 118 33.56 24.91 -0.98
C HIS A 118 34.71 25.87 -1.32
N ASN A 119 34.48 27.15 -1.03
CA ASN A 119 35.50 28.21 -1.12
C ASN A 119 35.90 28.76 0.28
N CYS A 120 35.34 28.19 1.35
CA CYS A 120 35.38 28.68 2.73
C CYS A 120 36.61 28.22 3.51
N GLY A 121 36.98 28.97 4.54
CA GLY A 121 37.84 28.56 5.65
C GLY A 121 37.04 28.32 6.93
N HIS A 122 37.66 27.74 7.96
CA HIS A 122 36.99 27.46 9.23
C HIS A 122 36.56 28.73 10.02
N GLY A 123 37.05 29.91 9.64
CA GLY A 123 36.54 31.19 10.16
C GLY A 123 35.14 31.52 9.69
N GLU A 124 34.61 30.75 8.73
CA GLU A 124 33.28 30.86 8.14
C GLU A 124 32.39 29.62 8.50
N ASP A 125 32.69 28.97 9.63
CA ASP A 125 31.90 27.84 10.10
C ASP A 125 30.53 28.30 10.61
N ALA A 126 29.47 27.69 10.02
CA ALA A 126 28.08 27.93 10.40
C ALA A 126 27.70 27.33 11.77
N GLY A 127 26.81 27.99 12.44
CA GLY A 127 26.26 27.51 13.71
C GLY A 127 24.77 27.82 13.89
N VAL A 128 24.18 27.26 14.95
CA VAL A 128 22.77 27.47 15.27
C VAL A 128 22.56 27.70 16.76
N VAL A 129 21.47 28.40 17.05
CA VAL A 129 20.87 28.49 18.39
C VAL A 129 19.41 28.12 18.23
N CYS A 130 19.01 27.01 18.87
CA CYS A 130 17.65 26.50 18.84
C CYS A 130 16.90 26.86 20.14
N SER A 131 15.57 26.77 20.15
CA SER A 131 14.71 27.14 21.26
C SER A 131 14.84 26.22 22.50
N GLY A 132 15.34 25.00 22.31
CA GLY A 132 15.59 24.08 23.41
C GLY A 132 14.31 23.44 23.97
N VAL A 133 13.30 23.17 23.15
CA VAL A 133 12.09 22.42 23.53
C VAL A 133 12.17 20.98 23.01
N ARG A 134 11.75 19.99 23.82
CA ARG A 134 11.62 18.60 23.41
C ARG A 134 10.44 17.93 24.09
N LEU A 135 10.07 16.76 23.56
CA LEU A 135 9.09 15.86 24.19
C LEU A 135 9.81 14.65 24.78
N ALA A 136 9.45 14.27 25.98
CA ALA A 136 10.01 13.14 26.69
C ALA A 136 8.92 12.14 27.13
N GLY A 137 9.30 10.88 27.31
CA GLY A 137 8.42 9.84 27.87
C GLY A 137 7.43 9.21 26.87
N SER A 138 7.42 9.58 25.59
CA SER A 138 6.50 9.00 24.59
C SER A 138 7.10 8.97 23.18
N THR A 139 6.59 9.74 22.22
CA THR A 139 6.99 9.73 20.82
C THR A 139 7.60 11.05 20.38
N LEU A 140 8.01 11.16 19.10
CA LEU A 140 8.52 12.41 18.54
C LEU A 140 7.50 13.57 18.61
N CYS A 141 6.20 13.25 18.54
CA CYS A 141 5.12 14.24 18.48
C CYS A 141 4.07 14.06 19.59
N SER A 142 4.40 13.37 20.66
CA SER A 142 3.64 13.33 21.90
C SER A 142 4.57 13.06 23.08
N GLY A 143 4.31 13.66 24.21
CA GLY A 143 5.15 13.46 25.39
C GLY A 143 5.02 14.60 26.39
N ARG A 144 5.75 14.45 27.50
CA ARG A 144 5.95 15.50 28.50
C ARG A 144 6.82 16.60 27.88
N VAL A 145 6.43 17.85 28.05
CA VAL A 145 7.18 19.00 27.55
C VAL A 145 8.38 19.28 28.44
N GLU A 146 9.57 19.34 27.86
CA GLU A 146 10.80 19.70 28.56
C GLU A 146 11.50 20.85 27.85
N ILE A 147 12.05 21.76 28.64
CA ILE A 147 12.77 22.95 28.21
C ILE A 147 14.24 22.84 28.60
N TYR A 148 15.15 23.19 27.70
CA TYR A 148 16.56 23.33 27.99
C TYR A 148 16.86 24.76 28.43
N HIS A 149 17.17 24.96 29.69
CA HIS A 149 17.52 26.23 30.27
C HIS A 149 18.64 26.09 31.30
N ASN A 150 19.53 27.07 31.39
CA ASN A 150 20.65 27.09 32.35
C ASN A 150 21.41 25.76 32.40
N ASN A 151 21.76 25.20 31.22
CA ASN A 151 22.51 23.97 31.02
C ASN A 151 21.83 22.65 31.51
N THR A 152 20.54 22.70 31.82
CA THR A 152 19.78 21.50 32.23
C THR A 152 18.42 21.45 31.55
N TRP A 153 17.97 20.22 31.28
CA TRP A 153 16.59 19.97 30.91
C TRP A 153 15.70 20.04 32.15
N GLY A 154 14.52 20.58 32.02
CA GLY A 154 13.51 20.61 33.06
C GLY A 154 12.12 20.68 32.48
N THR A 155 11.11 20.47 33.30
CA THR A 155 9.72 20.33 32.89
C THR A 155 8.96 21.64 32.87
N VAL A 156 7.72 21.57 32.41
CA VAL A 156 6.73 22.65 32.44
C VAL A 156 5.59 22.20 33.33
N CYS A 157 5.15 23.06 34.24
CA CYS A 157 3.98 22.83 35.07
C CYS A 157 2.70 22.90 34.24
N ASP A 158 1.70 22.12 34.62
CA ASP A 158 0.43 22.03 33.92
C ASP A 158 -0.65 23.03 34.44
N TYR A 159 -0.28 23.90 35.35
CA TYR A 159 -1.20 24.95 35.81
C TYR A 159 -1.47 25.96 34.70
N ASP A 160 -2.74 26.14 34.39
CA ASP A 160 -3.24 26.91 33.23
C ASP A 160 -2.79 26.36 31.83
N TRP A 161 -2.17 25.18 31.80
CA TRP A 161 -1.75 24.54 30.56
C TRP A 161 -2.93 24.22 29.66
N ASP A 162 -3.03 24.87 28.50
CA ASP A 162 -4.16 24.75 27.58
C ASP A 162 -3.75 24.35 26.14
N LEU A 163 -4.74 24.33 25.25
CA LEU A 163 -4.52 23.93 23.86
C LEU A 163 -3.70 24.96 23.07
N ASN A 164 -3.68 26.25 23.46
CA ASN A 164 -2.86 27.26 22.80
C ASN A 164 -1.38 27.04 23.12
N ASP A 165 -1.06 26.68 24.38
CA ASP A 165 0.31 26.34 24.79
C ASP A 165 0.80 25.11 24.06
N ALA A 166 -0.04 24.07 24.00
CA ALA A 166 0.21 22.87 23.26
C ALA A 166 0.39 23.14 21.74
N GLU A 167 -0.39 24.07 21.16
CA GLU A 167 -0.28 24.47 19.74
C GLU A 167 1.09 25.08 19.43
N VAL A 168 1.60 25.93 20.34
CA VAL A 168 2.94 26.50 20.21
C VAL A 168 3.99 25.40 20.20
N VAL A 169 3.94 24.45 21.16
CA VAL A 169 4.89 23.34 21.25
C VAL A 169 4.81 22.44 20.02
N CYS A 170 3.59 22.06 19.58
CA CYS A 170 3.41 21.19 18.41
C CYS A 170 3.98 21.82 17.14
N ARG A 171 3.73 23.11 16.92
CA ARG A 171 4.26 23.86 15.79
C ARG A 171 5.77 24.04 15.89
N GLU A 172 6.29 24.38 17.06
CA GLU A 172 7.72 24.56 17.35
C GLU A 172 8.51 23.28 17.02
N LEU A 173 7.95 22.11 17.29
CA LEU A 173 8.57 20.81 17.00
C LEU A 173 8.31 20.28 15.57
N GLY A 174 7.59 21.05 14.73
CA GLY A 174 7.20 20.59 13.39
C GLY A 174 6.25 19.41 13.42
N CYS A 175 5.51 19.23 14.50
CA CYS A 175 4.57 18.14 14.74
C CYS A 175 3.13 18.45 14.32
N GLY A 176 2.90 19.51 13.54
CA GLY A 176 1.58 19.95 13.09
C GLY A 176 0.84 20.72 14.16
N THR A 177 -0.48 20.52 14.28
CA THR A 177 -1.35 21.22 15.24
C THR A 177 -1.53 20.42 16.53
N ALA A 178 -1.89 21.09 17.63
CA ALA A 178 -2.19 20.39 18.87
C ALA A 178 -3.51 19.61 18.78
N LEU A 179 -3.50 18.36 19.22
CA LEU A 179 -4.70 17.56 19.41
C LEU A 179 -5.19 17.65 20.86
N THR A 180 -4.27 17.64 21.81
CA THR A 180 -4.61 17.80 23.24
C THR A 180 -3.42 18.34 24.02
N ALA A 181 -3.71 19.17 25.01
CA ALA A 181 -2.85 19.54 26.12
C ALA A 181 -3.13 18.56 27.27
N THR A 182 -2.12 17.84 27.72
CA THR A 182 -2.27 16.85 28.79
C THR A 182 -1.70 17.38 30.08
N GLN A 183 -2.35 17.04 31.20
CA GLN A 183 -2.03 17.47 32.56
C GLN A 183 -1.74 16.23 33.44
N SER A 184 -1.40 16.49 34.72
CA SER A 184 -1.18 15.47 35.75
C SER A 184 -0.15 14.41 35.33
N ALA A 185 0.97 14.89 34.81
CA ALA A 185 2.10 14.05 34.38
C ALA A 185 1.65 12.84 33.52
N HIS A 186 0.71 13.04 32.58
CA HIS A 186 0.14 12.00 31.73
C HIS A 186 1.20 11.11 31.06
N PHE A 187 2.35 11.66 30.71
CA PHE A 187 3.49 10.96 30.10
C PHE A 187 4.58 10.55 31.12
N GLY A 188 4.21 10.48 32.39
CA GLY A 188 5.10 10.20 33.49
C GLY A 188 5.77 11.45 34.06
N GLU A 189 6.10 11.40 35.34
CA GLU A 189 6.79 12.46 36.05
C GLU A 189 8.21 12.67 35.53
N GLY A 190 8.62 13.92 35.37
CA GLY A 190 10.00 14.29 35.08
C GLY A 190 10.89 14.24 36.31
N THR A 191 12.09 14.74 36.17
CA THR A 191 13.06 14.87 37.27
C THR A 191 13.86 16.16 37.14
N GLY A 192 14.31 16.68 38.26
CA GLY A 192 15.19 17.88 38.31
C GLY A 192 14.41 19.18 38.43
N GLN A 193 14.63 20.13 37.53
CA GLN A 193 14.02 21.46 37.57
C GLN A 193 12.65 21.48 36.90
N ILE A 194 11.74 22.31 37.42
CA ILE A 194 10.57 22.74 36.69
C ILE A 194 10.89 24.18 36.24
N TRP A 195 10.97 24.38 34.91
CA TRP A 195 11.43 25.68 34.38
C TRP A 195 10.33 26.70 34.17
N LEU A 196 9.13 26.24 33.73
CA LEU A 196 8.01 27.14 33.45
C LEU A 196 6.78 26.78 34.27
N ASP A 197 6.04 27.77 34.68
CA ASP A 197 4.77 27.70 35.40
C ASP A 197 3.87 28.85 34.96
N ASP A 198 2.53 28.69 35.02
CA ASP A 198 1.53 29.65 34.54
C ASP A 198 1.83 30.09 33.11
N VAL A 199 2.08 29.17 32.22
CA VAL A 199 2.31 29.48 30.81
C VAL A 199 0.99 29.88 30.15
N ALA A 200 1.01 31.01 29.44
CA ALA A 200 -0.16 31.58 28.78
C ALA A 200 0.20 32.06 27.38
N CYS A 201 0.11 31.16 26.42
CA CYS A 201 0.34 31.47 25.01
C CYS A 201 -0.95 31.91 24.31
N SER A 202 -0.81 32.74 23.27
CA SER A 202 -1.91 33.06 22.35
C SER A 202 -2.14 31.99 21.28
N GLY A 203 -1.20 31.04 21.17
CA GLY A 203 -1.17 30.03 20.11
C GLY A 203 -0.40 30.43 18.85
N SER A 204 0.11 31.68 18.77
CA SER A 204 0.80 32.21 17.58
C SER A 204 2.31 32.44 17.79
N GLU A 205 2.80 32.28 18.98
CA GLU A 205 4.22 32.46 19.33
C GLU A 205 5.11 31.44 18.62
N ARG A 206 6.33 31.85 18.28
CA ARG A 206 7.31 30.98 17.61
C ARG A 206 7.90 29.90 18.53
N SER A 207 7.93 30.18 19.84
CA SER A 207 8.50 29.28 20.85
C SER A 207 7.74 29.43 22.16
N LEU A 208 7.61 28.31 22.89
CA LEU A 208 7.01 28.29 24.22
C LEU A 208 7.68 29.24 25.21
N THR A 209 9.01 29.41 25.08
CA THR A 209 9.78 30.30 25.92
C THR A 209 9.50 31.79 25.70
N LEU A 210 8.76 32.14 24.65
CA LEU A 210 8.32 33.49 24.33
C LEU A 210 6.90 33.80 24.84
N CYS A 211 6.18 32.79 25.30
CA CYS A 211 4.87 32.97 25.92
C CYS A 211 5.02 33.65 27.28
N GLN A 212 3.93 34.27 27.77
CA GLN A 212 3.92 34.81 29.14
C GLN A 212 4.03 33.67 30.14
N HIS A 213 4.85 33.82 31.19
CA HIS A 213 5.04 32.87 32.27
C HIS A 213 5.61 33.58 33.52
N ARG A 214 5.63 32.91 34.67
CA ARG A 214 6.14 33.48 35.94
C ARG A 214 7.63 33.81 35.99
N GLY A 215 8.39 33.38 35.00
CA GLY A 215 9.86 33.43 35.00
C GLY A 215 10.45 32.03 35.21
N PHE A 216 11.64 31.81 34.62
CA PHE A 216 12.30 30.51 34.69
C PHE A 216 12.61 30.10 36.16
N GLY A 217 12.22 28.87 36.50
CA GLY A 217 12.43 28.26 37.83
C GLY A 217 11.57 28.86 38.94
N THR A 218 10.59 29.73 38.61
CA THR A 218 9.62 30.26 39.55
C THR A 218 8.31 29.49 39.45
N HIS A 219 8.08 28.57 40.37
CA HIS A 219 6.93 27.67 40.36
C HIS A 219 6.53 27.24 41.77
N ASN A 220 5.31 26.69 41.88
CA ASN A 220 4.82 26.04 43.12
C ASN A 220 4.40 24.58 42.87
N CYS A 221 4.79 24.01 41.75
CA CYS A 221 4.41 22.68 41.27
C CYS A 221 5.36 21.57 41.71
N GLY A 222 4.85 20.33 41.71
CA GLY A 222 5.64 19.12 41.75
C GLY A 222 5.57 18.40 40.38
N HIS A 223 6.42 17.40 40.19
CA HIS A 223 6.45 16.64 38.92
C HIS A 223 5.18 15.84 38.63
N GLY A 224 4.31 15.63 39.60
CA GLY A 224 2.95 15.08 39.35
C GLY A 224 2.05 16.01 38.54
N GLU A 225 2.49 17.28 38.34
CA GLU A 225 1.82 18.36 37.61
C GLU A 225 2.60 18.71 36.32
N ASP A 226 3.37 17.77 35.75
CA ASP A 226 4.11 17.99 34.50
C ASP A 226 3.18 18.03 33.29
N ALA A 227 3.29 19.11 32.51
CA ALA A 227 2.55 19.33 31.27
C ALA A 227 3.01 18.43 30.14
N GLY A 228 2.09 18.10 29.25
CA GLY A 228 2.38 17.32 28.06
C GLY A 228 1.52 17.71 26.86
N VAL A 229 1.88 17.19 25.69
CA VAL A 229 1.16 17.46 24.45
C VAL A 229 1.00 16.20 23.59
N VAL A 230 -0.05 16.22 22.76
CA VAL A 230 -0.21 15.30 21.63
C VAL A 230 -0.49 16.12 20.38
N CYS A 231 0.32 15.92 19.35
CA CYS A 231 0.26 16.70 18.13
C CYS A 231 -0.26 15.88 16.93
N SER A 232 -0.78 16.57 15.92
CA SER A 232 -1.48 15.96 14.76
C SER A 232 -0.58 15.15 13.83
N ALA A 233 0.73 15.33 13.84
CA ALA A 233 1.65 14.48 13.07
C ALA A 233 1.62 13.00 13.50
N LEU A 234 1.05 12.67 14.68
CA LEU A 234 0.71 11.30 15.06
C LEU A 234 -0.48 10.72 14.29
N LEU A 235 -1.24 11.57 13.59
CA LEU A 235 -2.36 11.18 12.74
C LEU A 235 -1.98 11.30 11.25
N PRO A 236 -1.06 10.44 10.76
CA PRO A 236 -0.73 10.46 9.35
C PRO A 236 -1.98 10.11 8.52
N LYS A 237 -2.10 10.70 7.34
CA LYS A 237 -3.12 10.31 6.37
C LYS A 237 -2.84 8.87 5.96
N PRO A 238 -3.76 7.91 6.21
CA PRO A 238 -3.54 6.55 5.79
C PRO A 238 -3.62 6.43 4.27
N SER A 239 -2.87 5.51 3.70
CA SER A 239 -3.01 5.06 2.33
C SER A 239 -3.97 3.88 2.26
N ILE A 240 -4.64 3.72 1.12
CA ILE A 240 -5.55 2.61 0.85
C ILE A 240 -5.18 1.95 -0.47
N SER A 241 -5.12 0.64 -0.48
CA SER A 241 -4.87 -0.16 -1.68
C SER A 241 -5.80 -1.35 -1.73
N MET A 242 -6.06 -1.86 -2.93
CA MET A 242 -6.95 -3.01 -3.14
C MET A 242 -6.29 -4.04 -4.05
N ASN A 243 -6.43 -5.30 -3.72
CA ASN A 243 -5.98 -6.44 -4.51
C ASN A 243 -7.12 -7.46 -4.70
N PRO A 244 -7.53 -7.79 -5.95
CA PRO A 244 -7.13 -7.16 -7.21
C PRO A 244 -7.54 -5.69 -7.32
N ALA A 245 -6.82 -4.90 -8.13
CA ALA A 245 -7.09 -3.48 -8.28
C ALA A 245 -8.39 -3.21 -9.04
N ALA A 246 -9.28 -2.43 -8.45
CA ALA A 246 -10.48 -1.83 -9.03
C ALA A 246 -11.59 -2.80 -9.51
N LYS A 247 -11.27 -3.87 -10.24
CA LYS A 247 -12.24 -4.82 -10.83
C LYS A 247 -12.02 -6.22 -10.28
N VAL A 248 -13.07 -6.81 -9.74
CA VAL A 248 -13.06 -8.16 -9.16
C VAL A 248 -14.11 -9.01 -9.87
N THR A 249 -13.79 -10.25 -10.19
CA THR A 249 -14.77 -11.18 -10.74
C THR A 249 -15.69 -11.66 -9.62
N TRP A 250 -16.98 -11.77 -9.90
CA TRP A 250 -17.97 -12.32 -8.98
C TRP A 250 -17.52 -13.69 -8.42
N GLY A 251 -17.58 -13.85 -7.09
CA GLY A 251 -17.11 -15.05 -6.39
C GLY A 251 -15.60 -15.09 -6.13
N GLN A 252 -14.81 -14.15 -6.65
CA GLN A 252 -13.39 -14.04 -6.39
C GLN A 252 -13.14 -13.38 -5.02
N ASN A 253 -12.03 -13.72 -4.38
CA ASN A 253 -11.59 -13.05 -3.17
C ASN A 253 -10.92 -11.72 -3.49
N ALA A 254 -11.16 -10.73 -2.63
CA ALA A 254 -10.46 -9.44 -2.66
C ALA A 254 -9.96 -9.06 -1.27
N ALA A 255 -9.02 -8.14 -1.22
CA ALA A 255 -8.51 -7.59 0.02
C ALA A 255 -8.29 -6.08 -0.12
N ILE A 256 -8.64 -5.32 0.90
CA ILE A 256 -8.31 -3.90 1.02
C ILE A 256 -7.30 -3.75 2.16
N THR A 257 -6.17 -3.11 1.86
CA THR A 257 -5.12 -2.83 2.83
C THR A 257 -5.06 -1.33 3.11
N CYS A 258 -5.14 -0.99 4.39
CA CYS A 258 -4.91 0.33 4.92
C CYS A 258 -3.49 0.38 5.50
N SER A 259 -2.72 1.42 5.25
CA SER A 259 -1.37 1.57 5.82
C SER A 259 -1.01 3.03 6.06
N VAL A 260 -0.09 3.26 7.02
CA VAL A 260 0.52 4.56 7.29
C VAL A 260 2.03 4.48 7.14
N SER A 261 2.65 5.55 6.68
CA SER A 261 4.10 5.59 6.37
C SER A 261 5.00 5.79 7.59
N THR A 262 4.44 6.26 8.71
CA THR A 262 5.21 6.55 9.93
C THR A 262 5.16 5.39 10.90
N GLN A 263 6.31 5.02 11.46
CA GLN A 263 6.37 4.11 12.61
C GLN A 263 5.95 4.90 13.85
N THR A 264 4.68 4.83 14.22
CA THR A 264 4.25 5.20 15.56
C THR A 264 4.78 4.15 16.53
N GLN A 265 5.71 4.54 17.39
CA GLN A 265 6.19 3.64 18.45
C GLN A 265 5.02 3.19 19.34
N GLN A 266 5.09 1.98 19.81
CA GLN A 266 4.06 1.10 20.39
C GLN A 266 3.26 1.60 21.62
N ILE A 267 3.21 2.88 21.92
CA ILE A 267 2.53 3.39 23.14
C ILE A 267 1.02 3.61 22.92
N LEU A 268 0.62 3.76 21.68
CA LEU A 268 -0.78 3.98 21.31
C LEU A 268 -1.26 2.73 20.55
N SER A 269 -2.42 2.18 20.93
CA SER A 269 -3.04 1.06 20.22
C SER A 269 -3.81 1.59 18.99
N PRO A 270 -3.15 1.77 17.83
CA PRO A 270 -3.80 2.31 16.66
C PRO A 270 -4.81 1.32 16.11
N ALA A 271 -5.90 1.83 15.55
CA ALA A 271 -6.89 1.05 14.86
C ALA A 271 -7.09 1.56 13.44
N PHE A 272 -7.26 0.64 12.50
CA PHE A 272 -7.73 0.95 11.16
C PHE A 272 -9.22 0.61 11.06
N ILE A 273 -9.98 1.50 10.46
CA ILE A 273 -11.42 1.33 10.22
C ILE A 273 -11.65 1.42 8.73
N LEU A 274 -12.11 0.34 8.13
CA LEU A 274 -12.54 0.33 6.73
C LEU A 274 -14.01 0.74 6.67
N LYS A 275 -14.32 1.84 6.01
CA LYS A 275 -15.68 2.34 5.77
C LYS A 275 -16.06 2.21 4.31
N LYS A 276 -17.28 1.73 4.06
CA LYS A 276 -17.91 1.77 2.75
C LYS A 276 -18.83 2.99 2.70
N ALA A 277 -18.77 3.77 1.62
CA ALA A 277 -19.52 5.03 1.50
C ALA A 277 -21.03 4.87 1.69
N SER A 278 -21.59 3.72 1.35
CA SER A 278 -23.01 3.39 1.52
C SER A 278 -23.40 2.84 2.91
N SER A 279 -22.43 2.71 3.83
CA SER A 279 -22.66 2.11 5.15
C SER A 279 -22.20 3.04 6.27
N SER A 280 -23.01 3.21 7.28
CA SER A 280 -22.64 3.92 8.51
C SER A 280 -21.73 3.09 9.43
N VAL A 281 -21.64 1.78 9.20
CA VAL A 281 -20.84 0.86 10.03
C VAL A 281 -19.55 0.51 9.30
N GLY A 282 -18.42 0.74 9.95
CA GLY A 282 -17.08 0.34 9.46
C GLY A 282 -16.61 -0.96 10.09
N LYS A 283 -15.74 -1.70 9.39
CA LYS A 283 -14.98 -2.82 9.96
C LYS A 283 -13.74 -2.26 10.64
N THR A 284 -13.56 -2.55 11.93
CA THR A 284 -12.40 -2.09 12.73
C THR A 284 -11.42 -3.23 12.93
N GLN A 285 -10.14 -2.94 12.76
CA GLN A 285 -9.04 -3.84 13.07
C GLN A 285 -7.94 -3.07 13.82
N THR A 286 -7.63 -3.52 15.04
CA THR A 286 -6.46 -3.05 15.77
C THR A 286 -5.20 -3.67 15.15
N SER A 287 -4.14 -2.90 15.05
CA SER A 287 -2.90 -3.38 14.46
C SER A 287 -1.71 -2.96 15.31
N SER A 288 -0.83 -3.90 15.59
CA SER A 288 0.49 -3.64 16.14
C SER A 288 1.51 -3.24 15.07
N THR A 289 1.09 -3.24 13.81
CA THR A 289 1.89 -2.85 12.65
C THR A 289 1.30 -1.61 11.99
N ASN A 290 2.04 -0.98 11.08
CA ASN A 290 1.60 0.21 10.35
C ASN A 290 0.54 -0.09 9.27
N SER A 291 -0.07 -1.27 9.27
CA SER A 291 -1.06 -1.67 8.27
C SER A 291 -2.10 -2.65 8.81
N ALA A 292 -3.29 -2.65 8.19
CA ALA A 292 -4.34 -3.63 8.41
C ALA A 292 -4.93 -4.06 7.07
N THR A 293 -5.18 -5.37 6.90
CA THR A 293 -5.75 -5.93 5.68
C THR A 293 -7.13 -6.51 5.97
N PHE A 294 -8.13 -6.01 5.25
CA PHE A 294 -9.52 -6.43 5.33
C PHE A 294 -9.84 -7.37 4.18
N ASN A 295 -9.97 -8.64 4.49
CA ASN A 295 -10.30 -9.67 3.51
C ASN A 295 -11.81 -9.67 3.20
N MET A 296 -12.13 -9.81 1.92
CA MET A 296 -13.48 -9.96 1.37
C MET A 296 -13.53 -11.26 0.56
N PRO A 297 -13.92 -12.38 1.19
CA PRO A 297 -14.09 -13.63 0.48
C PRO A 297 -15.34 -13.57 -0.40
N GLU A 298 -15.30 -14.30 -1.53
CA GLU A 298 -16.44 -14.53 -2.43
C GLU A 298 -17.21 -13.24 -2.76
N VAL A 299 -16.49 -12.27 -3.32
CA VAL A 299 -17.04 -10.94 -3.64
C VAL A 299 -18.28 -11.05 -4.52
N ASN A 300 -19.35 -10.36 -4.10
CA ASN A 300 -20.60 -10.22 -4.83
C ASN A 300 -20.94 -8.73 -5.05
N PHE A 301 -22.13 -8.41 -5.62
CA PHE A 301 -22.54 -7.03 -5.89
C PHE A 301 -22.79 -6.19 -4.63
N ASP A 302 -23.03 -6.82 -3.47
CA ASP A 302 -23.13 -6.10 -2.21
C ASP A 302 -21.80 -5.50 -1.78
N ASN A 303 -20.69 -6.01 -2.31
CA ASN A 303 -19.36 -5.47 -2.06
C ASN A 303 -19.00 -4.29 -2.98
N GLU A 304 -19.76 -4.03 -4.05
CA GLU A 304 -19.52 -2.87 -4.93
C GLU A 304 -19.65 -1.55 -4.17
N GLY A 305 -18.77 -0.61 -4.50
CA GLY A 305 -18.82 0.74 -3.96
C GLY A 305 -17.47 1.32 -3.65
N SER A 306 -17.49 2.52 -3.07
CA SER A 306 -16.32 3.27 -2.66
C SER A 306 -15.97 2.94 -1.21
N TYR A 307 -14.70 2.68 -0.95
CA TYR A 307 -14.14 2.37 0.36
C TYR A 307 -13.09 3.39 0.77
N GLN A 308 -13.05 3.70 2.05
CA GLN A 308 -12.09 4.61 2.66
C GLN A 308 -11.55 4.00 3.94
N CYS A 309 -10.24 4.16 4.19
CA CYS A 309 -9.63 3.83 5.47
C CYS A 309 -9.68 5.03 6.41
N GLN A 310 -9.98 4.78 7.69
CA GLN A 310 -9.70 5.71 8.77
C GLN A 310 -8.61 5.12 9.65
N TYR A 311 -7.62 5.91 9.98
CA TYR A 311 -6.64 5.64 11.01
C TYR A 311 -7.09 6.32 12.29
N LYS A 312 -7.20 5.57 13.38
CA LYS A 312 -7.71 6.03 14.67
C LYS A 312 -6.65 5.78 15.75
N ILE A 313 -6.42 6.78 16.58
CA ILE A 313 -5.69 6.66 17.83
C ILE A 313 -6.58 7.14 18.99
N THR A 314 -6.37 6.58 20.17
CA THR A 314 -7.06 7.02 21.40
C THR A 314 -6.01 7.54 22.38
N VAL A 315 -6.11 8.79 22.80
CA VAL A 315 -5.19 9.43 23.73
C VAL A 315 -6.00 10.04 24.87
N ALA A 316 -5.64 9.74 26.09
CA ALA A 316 -6.36 10.22 27.29
C ALA A 316 -7.88 9.96 27.23
N GLY A 317 -8.31 8.84 26.61
CA GLY A 317 -9.73 8.50 26.45
C GLY A 317 -10.44 9.24 25.32
N GLN A 318 -9.77 10.10 24.57
CA GLN A 318 -10.31 10.81 23.42
C GLN A 318 -9.82 10.19 22.11
N ASP A 319 -10.73 10.02 21.16
CA ASP A 319 -10.47 9.43 19.85
C ASP A 319 -10.13 10.50 18.80
N PHE A 320 -9.02 10.29 18.10
CA PHE A 320 -8.60 11.12 16.96
C PHE A 320 -8.54 10.25 15.71
N THR A 321 -9.02 10.79 14.58
CA THR A 321 -9.09 10.04 13.32
C THR A 321 -8.58 10.83 12.13
N SER A 322 -7.88 10.15 11.24
CA SER A 322 -7.47 10.64 9.91
C SER A 322 -8.01 9.71 8.84
N SER A 323 -8.34 10.22 7.65
CA SER A 323 -8.96 9.44 6.58
C SER A 323 -8.12 9.43 5.32
N SER A 324 -8.09 8.27 4.63
CA SER A 324 -7.43 8.08 3.32
C SER A 324 -8.22 8.74 2.18
N ASP A 325 -7.63 8.71 0.99
CA ASP A 325 -8.40 8.77 -0.25
C ASP A 325 -9.29 7.53 -0.38
N SER A 326 -10.17 7.50 -1.38
CA SER A 326 -11.08 6.38 -1.57
C SER A 326 -10.64 5.48 -2.72
N VAL A 327 -10.93 4.17 -2.61
CA VAL A 327 -10.84 3.21 -3.71
C VAL A 327 -12.23 2.67 -4.03
N SER A 328 -12.48 2.41 -5.32
CA SER A 328 -13.76 1.88 -5.77
C SER A 328 -13.61 0.43 -6.20
N LEU A 329 -14.48 -0.44 -5.67
CA LEU A 329 -14.61 -1.83 -6.07
C LEU A 329 -15.79 -1.98 -7.01
N SER A 330 -15.57 -2.56 -8.19
CA SER A 330 -16.60 -2.97 -9.14
C SER A 330 -16.51 -4.48 -9.38
N VAL A 331 -17.68 -5.13 -9.49
CA VAL A 331 -17.79 -6.56 -9.70
C VAL A 331 -18.11 -6.86 -11.16
N THR A 332 -17.36 -7.76 -11.77
CA THR A 332 -17.53 -8.17 -13.16
C THR A 332 -17.94 -9.63 -13.25
N VAL A 333 -18.74 -9.95 -14.27
CA VAL A 333 -19.14 -11.32 -14.59
C VAL A 333 -18.70 -11.60 -16.01
N PRO A 334 -17.42 -11.98 -16.25
CA PRO A 334 -16.93 -12.27 -17.60
C PRO A 334 -17.49 -13.62 -18.06
N LEU A 335 -18.43 -13.58 -19.00
CA LEU A 335 -18.95 -14.78 -19.64
C LEU A 335 -18.11 -15.13 -20.87
N GLN A 336 -17.71 -16.39 -20.95
CA GLN A 336 -17.05 -16.92 -22.14
C GLN A 336 -18.08 -17.12 -23.25
N GLN A 337 -17.70 -16.87 -24.51
CA GLN A 337 -18.49 -17.22 -25.66
C GLN A 337 -18.75 -18.73 -25.64
N PRO A 338 -20.02 -19.19 -25.71
CA PRO A 338 -20.30 -20.60 -25.75
C PRO A 338 -19.84 -21.25 -27.07
N SER A 339 -19.82 -22.55 -27.09
CA SER A 339 -19.67 -23.36 -28.32
C SER A 339 -21.00 -23.98 -28.69
N ILE A 340 -21.20 -24.22 -29.98
CA ILE A 340 -22.37 -24.92 -30.50
C ILE A 340 -21.91 -26.12 -31.35
N SER A 341 -22.54 -27.26 -31.19
CA SER A 341 -22.34 -28.45 -31.99
C SER A 341 -23.67 -29.02 -32.46
N LEU A 342 -23.65 -29.70 -33.57
CA LEU A 342 -24.80 -30.35 -34.18
C LEU A 342 -24.52 -31.83 -34.37
N THR A 343 -25.45 -32.66 -33.92
CA THR A 343 -25.41 -34.14 -34.08
C THR A 343 -26.73 -34.65 -34.64
N SER A 344 -26.69 -35.73 -35.34
CA SER A 344 -27.86 -36.48 -35.79
C SER A 344 -27.54 -37.98 -35.79
N ASN A 345 -28.50 -38.82 -35.46
CA ASN A 345 -28.32 -40.28 -35.42
C ASN A 345 -28.10 -40.86 -36.83
N ARG A 346 -28.67 -40.21 -37.86
CA ARG A 346 -28.50 -40.60 -39.27
C ARG A 346 -28.78 -39.35 -40.16
N GLY A 347 -28.22 -39.36 -41.37
CA GLY A 347 -28.59 -38.40 -42.39
C GLY A 347 -27.98 -36.99 -42.27
N LEU A 348 -26.92 -36.81 -41.43
CA LEU A 348 -26.13 -35.57 -41.36
C LEU A 348 -24.90 -35.69 -42.26
N VAL A 349 -24.77 -34.74 -43.19
CA VAL A 349 -23.61 -34.59 -44.08
C VAL A 349 -23.19 -33.11 -44.08
N TRP A 350 -21.92 -32.85 -43.94
CA TRP A 350 -21.39 -31.47 -44.03
C TRP A 350 -21.05 -31.18 -45.49
N GLY A 351 -21.69 -30.15 -46.03
CA GLY A 351 -21.49 -29.68 -47.40
C GLY A 351 -21.04 -28.20 -47.41
N PRO A 352 -20.78 -27.64 -48.63
CA PRO A 352 -20.34 -26.27 -48.76
C PRO A 352 -21.40 -25.23 -48.30
N GLU A 353 -22.67 -25.60 -48.27
CA GLU A 353 -23.79 -24.77 -47.83
C GLU A 353 -24.11 -24.90 -46.33
N GLY A 354 -23.37 -25.76 -45.60
CA GLY A 354 -23.58 -26.08 -44.20
C GLY A 354 -23.90 -27.52 -43.92
N ALA A 355 -24.54 -27.75 -42.76
CA ALA A 355 -24.98 -29.07 -42.31
C ALA A 355 -26.23 -29.51 -43.07
N GLN A 356 -26.14 -30.54 -43.87
CA GLN A 356 -27.26 -31.10 -44.62
C GLN A 356 -27.90 -32.24 -43.81
N ILE A 357 -29.16 -32.08 -43.44
CA ILE A 357 -29.94 -33.09 -42.72
C ILE A 357 -31.03 -33.67 -43.61
N THR A 358 -31.18 -34.99 -43.62
CA THR A 358 -32.23 -35.64 -44.36
C THR A 358 -33.56 -35.42 -43.67
N ARG A 359 -34.60 -35.00 -44.41
CA ARG A 359 -35.96 -34.84 -43.91
C ARG A 359 -36.48 -36.09 -43.20
N GLY A 360 -37.16 -35.89 -42.07
CA GLY A 360 -37.71 -36.99 -41.24
C GLY A 360 -36.76 -37.55 -40.20
N PHE A 361 -35.46 -37.20 -40.22
CA PHE A 361 -34.51 -37.63 -39.20
C PHE A 361 -34.44 -36.62 -38.05
N SER A 362 -34.05 -37.10 -36.86
CA SER A 362 -33.83 -36.26 -35.71
C SER A 362 -32.44 -35.64 -35.73
N PHE A 363 -32.32 -34.42 -35.16
CA PHE A 363 -31.04 -33.79 -34.92
C PHE A 363 -31.05 -33.02 -33.60
N VAL A 364 -29.87 -32.78 -33.05
CA VAL A 364 -29.69 -32.16 -31.73
C VAL A 364 -28.59 -31.12 -31.82
N PHE A 365 -28.90 -29.90 -31.39
CA PHE A 365 -27.90 -28.91 -31.06
C PHE A 365 -27.49 -29.06 -29.62
N THR A 366 -26.18 -29.03 -29.36
CA THR A 366 -25.65 -28.92 -27.99
C THR A 366 -24.82 -27.65 -27.88
N CYS A 367 -25.25 -26.78 -26.94
CA CYS A 367 -24.51 -25.59 -26.55
C CYS A 367 -23.72 -25.88 -25.27
N SER A 368 -22.49 -25.43 -25.19
CA SER A 368 -21.67 -25.60 -23.98
C SER A 368 -20.81 -24.37 -23.70
N THR A 369 -20.49 -24.17 -22.44
CA THR A 369 -19.67 -23.04 -21.95
C THR A 369 -18.63 -23.52 -20.94
N SER A 370 -17.53 -22.81 -20.82
CA SER A 370 -16.57 -22.98 -19.72
C SER A 370 -16.88 -22.09 -18.50
N SER A 371 -17.92 -21.25 -18.57
CA SER A 371 -18.32 -20.39 -17.45
C SER A 371 -18.99 -21.22 -16.35
N HIS A 372 -18.56 -20.99 -15.09
CA HIS A 372 -18.98 -21.79 -13.93
C HIS A 372 -19.98 -21.05 -13.01
N TYR A 373 -20.83 -20.20 -13.58
CA TYR A 373 -21.81 -19.47 -12.80
C TYR A 373 -23.05 -20.32 -12.55
N PRO A 374 -23.63 -20.33 -11.34
CA PRO A 374 -24.81 -21.11 -11.03
C PRO A 374 -26.06 -20.56 -11.72
N GLY A 375 -26.99 -21.45 -12.10
CA GLY A 375 -28.32 -21.08 -12.61
C GLY A 375 -28.33 -20.49 -14.01
N GLY A 376 -27.28 -20.77 -14.82
CA GLY A 376 -27.26 -20.30 -16.19
C GLY A 376 -28.20 -21.05 -17.13
N VAL A 377 -28.61 -20.40 -18.21
CA VAL A 377 -29.46 -20.96 -19.26
C VAL A 377 -28.82 -20.73 -20.62
N PHE A 378 -29.12 -21.62 -21.57
CA PHE A 378 -28.75 -21.42 -22.98
C PHE A 378 -29.98 -21.05 -23.79
N HIS A 379 -29.79 -20.10 -24.69
CA HIS A 379 -30.75 -19.72 -25.70
C HIS A 379 -30.25 -20.20 -27.07
N LEU A 380 -31.00 -21.07 -27.72
CA LEU A 380 -30.77 -21.44 -29.12
C LEU A 380 -31.54 -20.42 -29.97
N ILE A 381 -30.84 -19.63 -30.76
CA ILE A 381 -31.38 -18.57 -31.61
C ILE A 381 -31.45 -19.10 -33.04
N PHE A 382 -32.64 -19.04 -33.64
CA PHE A 382 -32.88 -19.40 -35.02
C PHE A 382 -33.13 -18.14 -35.87
N SER A 383 -32.34 -17.95 -36.93
CA SER A 383 -32.42 -16.75 -37.78
C SER A 383 -33.65 -16.71 -38.71
N GLY A 384 -34.40 -17.78 -38.80
CA GLY A 384 -35.61 -17.87 -39.64
C GLY A 384 -36.91 -17.42 -38.95
N SER A 385 -36.87 -17.22 -37.65
CA SER A 385 -38.02 -16.73 -36.83
C SER A 385 -37.53 -16.08 -35.56
N ASN A 386 -38.38 -15.27 -34.89
CA ASN A 386 -38.08 -14.73 -33.58
C ASN A 386 -38.23 -15.77 -32.45
N LEU A 387 -38.16 -17.04 -32.75
CA LEU A 387 -38.27 -18.14 -31.77
C LEU A 387 -36.90 -18.40 -31.14
N THR A 388 -36.85 -18.23 -29.83
CA THR A 388 -35.70 -18.60 -29.03
C THR A 388 -36.10 -19.77 -28.12
N ASN A 389 -35.44 -20.90 -28.28
CA ASN A 389 -35.60 -22.02 -27.37
C ASN A 389 -34.62 -21.85 -26.21
N THR A 390 -35.10 -22.05 -24.99
CA THR A 390 -34.31 -21.84 -23.77
C THR A 390 -34.27 -23.13 -22.95
N GLU A 391 -33.06 -23.56 -22.59
CA GLU A 391 -32.82 -24.72 -21.75
C GLU A 391 -31.82 -24.41 -20.63
N PRO A 392 -32.04 -24.96 -19.43
CA PRO A 392 -31.10 -24.76 -18.31
C PRO A 392 -29.75 -25.42 -18.61
N ALA A 393 -28.68 -24.79 -18.14
CA ALA A 393 -27.34 -25.33 -18.21
C ALA A 393 -27.16 -26.46 -17.17
N VAL A 394 -27.03 -27.69 -17.62
CA VAL A 394 -26.70 -28.87 -16.79
C VAL A 394 -25.27 -29.26 -17.11
N ASN A 395 -24.40 -29.30 -16.11
CA ASN A 395 -22.96 -29.56 -16.35
C ASN A 395 -22.38 -28.67 -17.46
N GLN A 396 -22.72 -27.37 -17.44
CA GLN A 396 -22.24 -26.34 -18.37
C GLN A 396 -22.68 -26.59 -19.84
N SER A 397 -23.70 -27.36 -20.10
CA SER A 397 -24.25 -27.63 -21.43
C SER A 397 -25.76 -27.73 -21.44
N ALA A 398 -26.36 -27.51 -22.59
CA ALA A 398 -27.78 -27.76 -22.84
C ALA A 398 -27.95 -28.36 -24.24
N SER A 399 -28.96 -29.23 -24.38
CA SER A 399 -29.28 -29.92 -25.63
C SER A 399 -30.67 -29.57 -26.12
N PHE A 400 -30.77 -29.16 -27.38
CA PHE A 400 -32.01 -28.78 -28.06
C PHE A 400 -32.32 -29.83 -29.11
N SER A 401 -33.35 -30.66 -28.87
CA SER A 401 -33.68 -31.81 -29.69
C SER A 401 -34.82 -31.51 -30.69
N PHE A 402 -34.57 -31.79 -31.93
CA PHE A 402 -35.56 -31.77 -33.04
C PHE A 402 -35.82 -33.22 -33.46
N LEU A 403 -37.02 -33.70 -33.15
CA LEU A 403 -37.34 -35.12 -33.33
C LEU A 403 -37.52 -35.49 -34.80
N VAL A 404 -38.02 -34.57 -35.62
CA VAL A 404 -38.28 -34.74 -37.05
C VAL A 404 -37.80 -33.50 -37.79
N ALA A 405 -36.86 -33.64 -38.71
CA ALA A 405 -36.38 -32.53 -39.55
C ALA A 405 -37.39 -32.19 -40.62
N GLU A 406 -37.91 -30.94 -40.60
CA GLU A 406 -38.81 -30.38 -41.58
C GLU A 406 -38.23 -29.11 -42.18
N TYR A 407 -38.68 -28.67 -43.36
CA TYR A 407 -38.12 -27.56 -44.10
C TYR A 407 -38.16 -26.22 -43.33
N GLU A 408 -39.14 -26.07 -42.43
CA GLU A 408 -39.28 -24.87 -41.59
C GLU A 408 -38.12 -24.67 -40.62
N GLN A 409 -37.33 -25.74 -40.39
CA GLN A 409 -36.15 -25.73 -39.49
C GLN A 409 -34.85 -25.47 -40.28
N GLN A 410 -34.95 -25.20 -41.57
CA GLN A 410 -33.80 -24.79 -42.38
C GLN A 410 -33.41 -23.36 -42.07
N GLY A 411 -32.13 -23.11 -41.73
CA GLY A 411 -31.62 -21.78 -41.42
C GLY A 411 -30.38 -21.82 -40.55
N ASN A 412 -30.02 -20.68 -39.96
CA ASN A 412 -28.84 -20.52 -39.12
C ASN A 412 -29.21 -20.63 -37.66
N TYR A 413 -28.44 -21.38 -36.92
CA TYR A 413 -28.59 -21.60 -35.49
C TYR A 413 -27.35 -21.16 -34.74
N SER A 414 -27.51 -20.44 -33.63
CA SER A 414 -26.44 -19.99 -32.76
C SER A 414 -26.87 -20.07 -31.30
N CYS A 415 -25.91 -20.14 -30.41
CA CYS A 415 -26.14 -20.18 -28.96
C CYS A 415 -25.71 -18.88 -28.27
N VAL A 416 -26.45 -18.50 -27.26
CA VAL A 416 -26.09 -17.51 -26.26
C VAL A 416 -26.24 -18.13 -24.87
N TYR A 417 -25.31 -17.83 -23.98
CA TYR A 417 -25.39 -18.24 -22.57
C TYR A 417 -25.79 -17.03 -21.74
N GLU A 418 -26.74 -17.20 -20.86
CA GLU A 418 -27.25 -16.18 -19.95
C GLU A 418 -27.21 -16.68 -18.52
N VAL A 419 -26.88 -15.79 -17.59
CA VAL A 419 -26.92 -16.06 -16.14
C VAL A 419 -27.48 -14.87 -15.38
N THR A 420 -28.32 -15.13 -14.38
CA THR A 420 -28.83 -14.11 -13.45
C THR A 420 -28.21 -14.32 -12.07
N LEU A 421 -27.46 -13.31 -11.62
CA LEU A 421 -26.79 -13.29 -10.31
C LEU A 421 -27.30 -12.08 -9.52
N SER A 422 -27.82 -12.29 -8.31
CA SER A 422 -28.34 -11.23 -7.44
C SER A 422 -29.23 -10.22 -8.20
N SER A 423 -30.17 -10.69 -9.00
CA SER A 423 -31.10 -9.87 -9.81
C SER A 423 -30.49 -9.10 -11.00
N ARG A 424 -29.24 -9.32 -11.33
CA ARG A 424 -28.58 -8.77 -12.54
C ARG A 424 -28.38 -9.88 -13.56
N THR A 425 -28.81 -9.65 -14.81
CA THR A 425 -28.67 -10.60 -15.92
C THR A 425 -27.47 -10.26 -16.78
N PHE A 426 -26.68 -11.26 -17.09
CA PHE A 426 -25.48 -11.19 -17.92
C PHE A 426 -25.60 -12.14 -19.07
N THR A 427 -25.25 -11.69 -20.27
CA THR A 427 -25.40 -12.43 -21.50
C THR A 427 -24.05 -12.51 -22.21
N SER A 428 -23.67 -13.70 -22.67
CA SER A 428 -22.45 -13.91 -23.44
C SER A 428 -22.57 -13.34 -24.86
N THR A 429 -21.45 -13.25 -25.56
CA THR A 429 -21.46 -13.11 -27.02
C THR A 429 -22.04 -14.35 -27.66
N GLN A 430 -22.73 -14.16 -28.79
CA GLN A 430 -23.34 -15.20 -29.58
C GLN A 430 -22.28 -16.04 -30.30
N THR A 431 -22.50 -17.36 -30.44
CA THR A 431 -21.62 -18.24 -31.24
C THR A 431 -21.66 -17.89 -32.72
N ALA A 432 -20.65 -18.32 -33.48
CA ALA A 432 -20.78 -18.42 -34.92
C ALA A 432 -21.97 -19.34 -35.27
N PRO A 433 -22.76 -19.03 -36.31
CA PRO A 433 -23.93 -19.80 -36.65
C PRO A 433 -23.56 -21.12 -37.36
N ILE A 434 -24.34 -22.17 -37.08
CA ILE A 434 -24.39 -23.39 -37.90
C ILE A 434 -25.54 -23.26 -38.86
N SER A 435 -25.25 -23.31 -40.17
CA SER A 435 -26.26 -23.33 -41.22
C SER A 435 -26.79 -24.78 -41.42
N VAL A 436 -28.10 -24.92 -41.33
CA VAL A 436 -28.80 -26.21 -41.57
C VAL A 436 -29.58 -26.14 -42.86
N VAL A 437 -29.41 -27.14 -43.71
CA VAL A 437 -30.14 -27.33 -44.95
C VAL A 437 -30.85 -28.69 -44.90
N ILE A 438 -32.17 -28.70 -45.13
CA ILE A 438 -32.95 -29.94 -45.14
C ILE A 438 -33.07 -30.47 -46.56
N LYS A 439 -32.66 -31.70 -46.76
CA LYS A 439 -32.67 -32.40 -48.06
C LYS A 439 -33.66 -33.59 -48.03
N THR A 440 -34.32 -33.83 -49.15
CA THR A 440 -35.05 -35.10 -49.35
C THR A 440 -34.05 -36.25 -49.51
N TRP A 441 -34.41 -37.43 -49.00
CA TRP A 441 -33.60 -38.62 -49.24
C TRP A 441 -33.62 -38.91 -50.75
N SER A 442 -32.52 -38.77 -51.44
CA SER A 442 -32.32 -39.31 -52.80
C SER A 442 -31.63 -40.66 -52.63
N GLU A 443 -32.30 -41.71 -53.08
CA GLU A 443 -31.62 -43.00 -53.18
C GLU A 443 -30.29 -42.84 -53.95
N PRO A 444 -29.21 -43.49 -53.50
CA PRO A 444 -27.98 -43.46 -54.27
C PRO A 444 -28.31 -44.12 -55.62
N LEU A 445 -28.07 -43.38 -56.71
CA LEU A 445 -28.19 -43.92 -58.06
C LEU A 445 -27.49 -45.31 -58.13
N SER A 446 -28.28 -46.33 -58.35
CA SER A 446 -27.77 -47.67 -58.57
C SER A 446 -26.68 -47.65 -59.65
N ILE A 447 -25.47 -47.92 -59.26
CA ILE A 447 -24.35 -48.12 -60.23
C ILE A 447 -24.75 -49.18 -61.17
N PRO A 448 -24.84 -48.92 -62.50
CA PRO A 448 -25.12 -49.99 -63.46
C PRO A 448 -23.98 -51.05 -63.42
N PRO A 449 -24.28 -52.35 -63.55
CA PRO A 449 -23.26 -53.38 -63.44
C PRO A 449 -22.20 -53.21 -64.51
N LEU A 450 -20.95 -53.04 -64.09
CA LEU A 450 -19.77 -53.01 -64.96
C LEU A 450 -19.77 -54.32 -65.85
N SER A 451 -20.02 -54.13 -67.14
CA SER A 451 -19.83 -55.15 -68.15
C SER A 451 -18.35 -55.55 -68.18
N ARG A 452 -18.16 -56.88 -68.01
CA ARG A 452 -16.88 -57.57 -68.03
C ARG A 452 -16.26 -57.49 -69.46
N ALA A 453 -15.30 -56.58 -69.65
CA ALA A 453 -14.45 -56.61 -70.85
C ALA A 453 -13.11 -57.23 -70.51
N THR A 454 -13.00 -58.52 -70.96
CA THR A 454 -11.73 -59.26 -71.01
C THR A 454 -10.79 -58.63 -72.05
N LYS A 455 -9.59 -58.23 -71.66
CA LYS A 455 -8.42 -58.24 -72.58
C LYS A 455 -7.12 -58.47 -71.80
N LYS A 456 -6.43 -59.48 -72.35
CA LYS A 456 -5.12 -60.02 -72.00
C LYS A 456 -3.97 -59.02 -72.17
N GLY A 457 -2.97 -59.17 -71.33
CA GLY A 457 -1.54 -59.14 -71.68
C GLY A 457 -0.81 -57.78 -71.50
N LYS A 458 0.12 -57.69 -70.68
CA LYS A 458 1.52 -58.09 -70.80
C LYS A 458 2.29 -57.57 -69.57
N VAL A 459 3.15 -58.36 -69.09
CA VAL A 459 4.20 -58.23 -68.11
C VAL A 459 5.24 -57.17 -68.58
N GLY A 460 5.69 -56.34 -67.65
CA GLY A 460 6.90 -55.51 -67.79
C GLY A 460 7.45 -55.20 -66.41
N VAL A 461 8.49 -55.94 -66.05
CA VAL A 461 9.36 -55.76 -64.87
C VAL A 461 10.36 -54.66 -65.17
N LEU A 462 10.75 -53.88 -64.14
CA LEU A 462 12.11 -53.41 -63.87
C LEU A 462 12.00 -52.29 -62.80
N GLU A 463 12.44 -52.60 -61.61
CA GLU A 463 13.74 -52.38 -60.92
C GLU A 463 14.02 -50.85 -60.69
N LYS A 464 14.04 -50.53 -59.43
CA LYS A 464 15.13 -50.27 -58.45
C LYS A 464 15.93 -49.00 -58.61
N GLU A 465 16.14 -48.47 -57.49
CA GLU A 465 17.22 -47.75 -56.86
C GLU A 465 16.83 -46.26 -56.55
N GLY A 466 16.96 -45.69 -55.37
CA GLY A 466 17.86 -45.98 -54.27
C GLY A 466 18.41 -44.65 -53.79
N THR A 467 18.60 -44.57 -52.48
CA THR A 467 19.48 -43.68 -51.73
C THR A 467 18.94 -42.27 -51.37
N SER A 468 18.61 -42.06 -50.12
CA SER A 468 19.47 -41.77 -48.94
C SER A 468 19.91 -40.31 -48.88
N GLY A 469 19.65 -39.67 -47.76
CA GLY A 469 20.39 -38.52 -47.33
C GLY A 469 19.69 -37.59 -46.36
N ASP A 470 19.64 -37.96 -45.12
CA ASP A 470 19.65 -37.07 -43.94
C ASP A 470 21.13 -36.67 -43.72
N PRO A 471 21.54 -35.70 -42.93
CA PRO A 471 20.91 -34.89 -41.90
C PRO A 471 21.45 -33.44 -41.77
N GLY A 472 20.93 -32.76 -40.81
CA GLY A 472 21.75 -31.77 -40.08
C GLY A 472 21.17 -30.38 -39.97
N ARG A 473 20.57 -30.07 -38.87
CA ARG A 473 21.10 -29.38 -37.68
C ARG A 473 21.45 -27.87 -37.83
N ASN A 474 20.88 -27.13 -36.93
CA ASN A 474 21.29 -25.86 -36.33
C ASN A 474 20.71 -24.55 -36.85
N GLY A 475 20.09 -23.88 -35.89
CA GLY A 475 19.81 -22.47 -35.82
C GLY A 475 18.83 -22.21 -34.68
#